data_a64513d247cae6f31ff21a0c9e16a070
#
_entry.id   a64513d247cae6f31ff21a0c9e16a070
#
_cell.length_a   1.000
_cell.length_b   1.000
_cell.length_c   1.000
_cell.angle_alpha   90.00
_cell.angle_beta   90.00
_cell.angle_gamma   90.00
#
_symmetry.space_group_name_H-M   'P 1'
#
loop_
_entity.id
_entity.type
_entity.pdbx_description
1 polymer ?
#
loop_
_entity_poly.entity_id
_entity_poly.type
_entity_poly.pdbx_seq_one_letter_code
_entity_poly.pdbx_strand_id
1 'polypeptide(L)'
;MRQPAPPRSRPALVVIGGLPATGKSTVGRAVARRLGASYLRIDTIEQSLSVFSAYGADTDALRHAVTHGLGYDVAYALAEDLLTQGLHVFAECVNPLKVTRDAWAAVARRTAAQFHEVELICSDPAEHAHRATTRTVDIPGLPLPTWQDITERDYAPWDRPHLTLDTAGKPPDHTITELSNALALTP
;
A
#
# COMPACT_ATOMS: atom_id res chain seq x y z
N MET A 1 36.15 5.30 -24.50
CA MET A 1 34.84 4.71 -24.81
C MET A 1 34.18 4.31 -23.48
N ARG A 2 33.05 4.93 -23.06
CA ARG A 2 32.30 4.47 -21.91
C ARG A 2 31.49 3.25 -22.31
N GLN A 3 31.63 2.14 -21.58
CA GLN A 3 30.76 0.98 -21.74
C GLN A 3 29.29 1.43 -21.54
N PRO A 4 28.37 0.98 -22.42
CA PRO A 4 26.94 1.24 -22.17
C PRO A 4 26.56 0.62 -20.83
N ALA A 5 25.82 1.37 -20.03
CA ALA A 5 25.27 0.86 -18.77
C ALA A 5 24.44 -0.40 -19.07
N PRO A 6 24.47 -1.41 -18.21
CA PRO A 6 23.64 -2.60 -18.37
C PRO A 6 22.16 -2.17 -18.47
N PRO A 7 21.35 -2.88 -19.27
CA PRO A 7 19.94 -2.57 -19.37
C PRO A 7 19.34 -2.61 -17.96
N ARG A 8 18.74 -1.49 -17.53
CA ARG A 8 18.06 -1.42 -16.24
C ARG A 8 16.92 -2.43 -16.25
N SER A 9 16.79 -3.19 -15.18
CA SER A 9 15.64 -4.06 -14.97
C SER A 9 14.35 -3.21 -15.08
N ARG A 10 13.31 -3.78 -15.69
CA ARG A 10 12.01 -3.11 -15.79
C ARG A 10 11.51 -2.77 -14.38
N PRO A 11 11.14 -1.51 -14.10
CA PRO A 11 10.65 -1.16 -12.77
C PRO A 11 9.40 -1.95 -12.41
N ALA A 12 9.21 -2.21 -11.13
CA ALA A 12 8.04 -2.91 -10.61
C ALA A 12 7.20 -1.98 -9.74
N LEU A 13 5.87 -2.08 -9.90
CA LEU A 13 4.87 -1.55 -9.01
C LEU A 13 4.28 -2.71 -8.21
N VAL A 14 4.53 -2.73 -6.91
CA VAL A 14 3.91 -3.66 -5.96
C VAL A 14 2.88 -2.89 -5.17
N VAL A 15 1.63 -3.32 -5.20
CA VAL A 15 0.54 -2.73 -4.40
C VAL A 15 0.10 -3.75 -3.37
N ILE A 16 0.31 -3.44 -2.08
CA ILE A 16 -0.13 -4.27 -0.97
C ILE A 16 -1.42 -3.70 -0.37
N GLY A 17 -2.49 -4.46 -0.49
CA GLY A 17 -3.82 -4.18 0.03
C GLY A 17 -4.21 -5.04 1.22
N GLY A 18 -5.39 -4.80 1.75
CA GLY A 18 -6.01 -5.55 2.85
C GLY A 18 -6.56 -4.64 3.94
N LEU A 19 -7.41 -5.18 4.79
CA LEU A 19 -8.02 -4.44 5.90
C LEU A 19 -6.97 -3.90 6.90
N PRO A 20 -7.29 -2.89 7.70
CA PRO A 20 -6.42 -2.44 8.78
C PRO A 20 -6.05 -3.59 9.73
N ALA A 21 -4.85 -3.55 10.32
CA ALA A 21 -4.30 -4.56 11.25
C ALA A 21 -3.98 -5.95 10.67
N THR A 22 -4.00 -6.15 9.34
CA THR A 22 -3.55 -7.41 8.70
C THR A 22 -2.03 -7.56 8.57
N GLY A 23 -1.24 -6.58 9.02
CA GLY A 23 0.23 -6.65 9.00
C GLY A 23 0.91 -5.97 7.80
N LYS A 24 0.16 -5.27 6.93
CA LYS A 24 0.68 -4.62 5.72
C LYS A 24 1.91 -3.76 5.95
N SER A 25 1.87 -2.86 6.96
CA SER A 25 2.98 -1.92 7.21
C SER A 25 4.26 -2.62 7.65
N THR A 26 4.14 -3.69 8.44
CA THR A 26 5.29 -4.49 8.87
C THR A 26 5.92 -5.23 7.71
N VAL A 27 5.10 -5.97 6.96
CA VAL A 27 5.55 -6.76 5.81
C VAL A 27 6.01 -5.84 4.68
N GLY A 28 5.21 -4.83 4.32
CA GLY A 28 5.48 -3.93 3.20
C GLY A 28 6.78 -3.17 3.34
N ARG A 29 7.06 -2.59 4.51
CA ARG A 29 8.34 -1.90 4.75
C ARG A 29 9.54 -2.82 4.65
N ALA A 30 9.44 -4.01 5.21
CA ALA A 30 10.54 -4.96 5.18
C ALA A 30 10.85 -5.40 3.76
N VAL A 31 9.82 -5.72 2.97
CA VAL A 31 9.98 -6.14 1.58
C VAL A 31 10.44 -4.98 0.71
N ALA A 32 9.88 -3.78 0.86
CA ALA A 32 10.32 -2.60 0.12
C ALA A 32 11.82 -2.31 0.33
N ARG A 33 12.31 -2.41 1.58
CA ARG A 33 13.75 -2.27 1.90
C ARG A 33 14.60 -3.35 1.21
N ARG A 34 14.15 -4.61 1.21
CA ARG A 34 14.88 -5.71 0.56
C ARG A 34 15.01 -5.50 -0.95
N LEU A 35 13.98 -4.91 -1.56
CA LEU A 35 13.91 -4.65 -3.00
C LEU A 35 14.54 -3.31 -3.40
N GLY A 36 14.99 -2.48 -2.46
CA GLY A 36 15.42 -1.11 -2.75
C GLY A 36 14.30 -0.26 -3.36
N ALA A 37 13.03 -0.59 -3.09
CA ALA A 37 11.88 0.10 -3.63
C ALA A 37 11.52 1.37 -2.85
N SER A 38 11.03 2.40 -3.55
CA SER A 38 10.40 3.57 -2.94
C SER A 38 9.09 3.14 -2.27
N TYR A 39 8.94 3.44 -0.98
CA TYR A 39 7.76 3.05 -0.22
C TYR A 39 6.76 4.19 -0.12
N LEU A 40 5.58 4.00 -0.67
CA LEU A 40 4.45 4.93 -0.63
C LEU A 40 3.36 4.37 0.28
N ARG A 41 2.92 5.16 1.26
CA ARG A 41 1.86 4.78 2.18
C ARG A 41 0.72 5.78 2.13
N ILE A 42 -0.47 5.31 1.74
CA ILE A 42 -1.65 6.17 1.58
C ILE A 42 -2.00 6.85 2.91
N ASP A 43 -2.02 6.13 4.02
CA ASP A 43 -2.32 6.69 5.35
C ASP A 43 -1.37 7.87 5.72
N THR A 44 -0.10 7.81 5.32
CA THR A 44 0.87 8.90 5.55
C THR A 44 0.51 10.13 4.73
N ILE A 45 0.14 9.93 3.47
CA ILE A 45 -0.25 11.01 2.57
C ILE A 45 -1.54 11.68 3.09
N GLU A 46 -2.56 10.88 3.39
CA GLU A 46 -3.85 11.36 3.89
C GLU A 46 -3.71 12.11 5.22
N GLN A 47 -2.92 11.58 6.16
CA GLN A 47 -2.65 12.24 7.43
C GLN A 47 -1.90 13.56 7.23
N SER A 48 -0.92 13.62 6.33
CA SER A 48 -0.21 14.85 6.00
C SER A 48 -1.13 15.91 5.41
N LEU A 49 -2.03 15.52 4.51
CA LEU A 49 -3.03 16.41 3.93
C LEU A 49 -4.01 16.93 5.00
N SER A 50 -4.40 16.09 5.96
CA SER A 50 -5.29 16.47 7.06
C SER A 50 -4.65 17.50 7.99
N VAL A 51 -3.34 17.45 8.23
CA VAL A 51 -2.61 18.44 9.03
C VAL A 51 -2.58 19.81 8.37
N PHE A 52 -2.52 19.88 7.02
CA PHE A 52 -2.58 21.16 6.30
C PHE A 52 -3.88 21.94 6.55
N SER A 53 -4.96 21.27 6.91
CA SER A 53 -6.20 21.93 7.31
C SER A 53 -6.04 22.83 8.55
N ALA A 54 -5.05 22.55 9.40
CA ALA A 54 -4.75 23.36 10.58
C ALA A 54 -4.09 24.72 10.23
N TYR A 55 -3.59 24.90 9.01
CA TYR A 55 -2.95 26.15 8.55
C TYR A 55 -3.90 27.11 7.82
N GLY A 56 -5.22 26.97 8.00
CA GLY A 56 -6.20 27.93 7.49
C GLY A 56 -6.66 27.67 6.02
N ALA A 57 -6.28 26.56 5.44
CA ALA A 57 -6.95 26.07 4.23
C ALA A 57 -8.40 25.70 4.56
N ASP A 58 -9.32 25.81 3.58
CA ASP A 58 -10.71 25.39 3.74
C ASP A 58 -10.78 23.93 4.21
N THR A 59 -11.00 23.77 5.52
CA THR A 59 -10.86 22.49 6.23
C THR A 59 -11.91 21.48 5.77
N ASP A 60 -13.09 21.97 5.38
CA ASP A 60 -14.18 21.08 4.99
C ASP A 60 -13.99 20.57 3.56
N ALA A 61 -13.53 21.41 2.63
CA ALA A 61 -13.17 21.00 1.28
C ALA A 61 -12.03 19.99 1.26
N LEU A 62 -10.98 20.21 2.08
CA LEU A 62 -9.85 19.30 2.15
C LEU A 62 -10.21 17.95 2.81
N ARG A 63 -11.00 17.98 3.89
CA ARG A 63 -11.52 16.75 4.50
C ARG A 63 -12.37 15.96 3.52
N HIS A 64 -13.26 16.65 2.81
CA HIS A 64 -14.09 16.04 1.77
C HIS A 64 -13.21 15.39 0.69
N ALA A 65 -12.21 16.10 0.18
CA ALA A 65 -11.28 15.58 -0.84
C ALA A 65 -10.48 14.36 -0.35
N VAL A 66 -9.97 14.38 0.89
CA VAL A 66 -9.27 13.22 1.48
C VAL A 66 -10.21 12.03 1.60
N THR A 67 -11.43 12.23 2.10
CA THR A 67 -12.45 11.18 2.20
C THR A 67 -12.84 10.60 0.84
N HIS A 68 -12.74 11.39 -0.24
CA HIS A 68 -13.06 10.99 -1.62
C HIS A 68 -11.83 10.51 -2.43
N GLY A 69 -10.72 10.22 -1.78
CA GLY A 69 -9.61 9.53 -2.41
C GLY A 69 -8.43 10.38 -2.85
N LEU A 70 -8.35 11.66 -2.43
CA LEU A 70 -7.21 12.52 -2.77
C LEU A 70 -5.85 11.90 -2.41
N GLY A 71 -5.76 11.15 -1.29
CA GLY A 71 -4.55 10.42 -0.91
C GLY A 71 -4.12 9.41 -1.95
N TYR A 72 -5.08 8.72 -2.57
CA TYR A 72 -4.83 7.81 -3.66
C TYR A 72 -4.37 8.54 -4.92
N ASP A 73 -5.00 9.66 -5.30
CA ASP A 73 -4.64 10.42 -6.49
C ASP A 73 -3.20 10.95 -6.40
N VAL A 74 -2.81 11.47 -5.22
CA VAL A 74 -1.42 11.88 -4.96
C VAL A 74 -0.46 10.70 -5.06
N ALA A 75 -0.82 9.55 -4.51
CA ALA A 75 0.02 8.36 -4.57
C ALA A 75 0.17 7.80 -5.99
N TYR A 76 -0.88 7.83 -6.81
CA TYR A 76 -0.80 7.43 -8.22
C TYR A 76 0.18 8.31 -8.99
N ALA A 77 0.10 9.63 -8.82
CA ALA A 77 0.99 10.58 -9.47
C ALA A 77 2.46 10.36 -9.04
N LEU A 78 2.72 10.25 -7.74
CA LEU A 78 4.06 9.98 -7.21
C LEU A 78 4.62 8.64 -7.70
N ALA A 79 3.79 7.60 -7.74
CA ALA A 79 4.20 6.29 -8.24
C ALA A 79 4.58 6.35 -9.73
N GLU A 80 3.81 7.08 -10.53
CA GLU A 80 4.09 7.27 -11.96
C GLU A 80 5.42 7.97 -12.19
N ASP A 81 5.70 9.04 -11.44
CA ASP A 81 6.97 9.77 -11.51
C ASP A 81 8.16 8.87 -11.15
N LEU A 82 8.08 8.13 -10.04
CA LEU A 82 9.14 7.23 -9.59
C LEU A 82 9.41 6.09 -10.57
N LEU A 83 8.34 5.44 -11.07
CA LEU A 83 8.44 4.36 -12.04
C LEU A 83 9.05 4.84 -13.37
N THR A 84 8.67 6.03 -13.82
CA THR A 84 9.24 6.65 -15.04
C THR A 84 10.74 6.91 -14.90
N GLN A 85 11.23 7.16 -13.69
CA GLN A 85 12.66 7.29 -13.40
C GLN A 85 13.37 5.92 -13.31
N GLY A 86 12.65 4.80 -13.44
CA GLY A 86 13.17 3.44 -13.35
C GLY A 86 13.31 2.91 -11.92
N LEU A 87 12.64 3.54 -10.94
CA LEU A 87 12.64 3.10 -9.56
C LEU A 87 11.51 2.10 -9.32
N HIS A 88 11.76 1.06 -8.51
CA HIS A 88 10.69 0.20 -8.00
C HIS A 88 9.83 0.97 -7.00
N VAL A 89 8.52 0.75 -7.04
CA VAL A 89 7.55 1.35 -6.12
C VAL A 89 6.80 0.25 -5.36
N PHE A 90 6.73 0.41 -4.05
CA PHE A 90 5.92 -0.41 -3.16
C PHE A 90 4.86 0.47 -2.50
N ALA A 91 3.61 0.33 -2.92
CA ALA A 91 2.48 1.12 -2.42
C ALA A 91 1.68 0.33 -1.38
N GLU A 92 1.49 0.92 -0.19
CA GLU A 92 0.65 0.38 0.88
C GLU A 92 -0.64 1.17 1.00
N CYS A 93 -1.77 0.45 0.98
CA CYS A 93 -3.11 1.00 1.11
C CYS A 93 -4.10 -0.06 1.61
N VAL A 94 -5.32 0.34 1.89
CA VAL A 94 -6.42 -0.64 2.11
C VAL A 94 -6.83 -1.26 0.77
N ASN A 95 -6.87 -0.47 -0.29
CA ASN A 95 -7.23 -0.87 -1.66
C ASN A 95 -8.59 -1.57 -1.76
N PRO A 96 -9.66 -1.01 -1.16
CA PRO A 96 -10.88 -1.77 -0.90
C PRO A 96 -11.78 -1.89 -2.12
N LEU A 97 -11.68 -0.99 -3.09
CA LEU A 97 -12.63 -0.86 -4.19
C LEU A 97 -12.00 -1.22 -5.54
N LYS A 98 -12.83 -1.71 -6.44
CA LYS A 98 -12.40 -1.98 -7.82
C LYS A 98 -11.78 -0.75 -8.48
N VAL A 99 -12.34 0.43 -8.28
CA VAL A 99 -11.86 1.67 -8.90
C VAL A 99 -10.42 2.00 -8.46
N THR A 100 -10.07 1.80 -7.19
CA THR A 100 -8.70 2.03 -6.71
C THR A 100 -7.71 1.02 -7.27
N ARG A 101 -8.11 -0.26 -7.38
CA ARG A 101 -7.32 -1.33 -8.01
C ARG A 101 -7.09 -1.07 -9.50
N ASP A 102 -8.13 -0.64 -10.22
CA ASP A 102 -8.04 -0.28 -11.65
C ASP A 102 -7.11 0.91 -11.89
N ALA A 103 -7.12 1.89 -11.00
CA ALA A 103 -6.24 3.05 -11.08
C ALA A 103 -4.76 2.65 -10.90
N TRP A 104 -4.42 1.78 -9.94
CA TRP A 104 -3.07 1.22 -9.81
C TRP A 104 -2.64 0.45 -11.06
N ALA A 105 -3.52 -0.41 -11.59
CA ALA A 105 -3.26 -1.13 -12.83
C ALA A 105 -3.04 -0.17 -14.02
N ALA A 106 -3.74 0.97 -14.05
CA ALA A 106 -3.53 2.00 -15.06
C ALA A 106 -2.16 2.68 -14.94
N VAL A 107 -1.67 2.97 -13.70
CA VAL A 107 -0.31 3.47 -13.46
C VAL A 107 0.72 2.51 -14.02
N ALA A 108 0.61 1.21 -13.68
CA ALA A 108 1.54 0.20 -14.18
C ALA A 108 1.56 0.11 -15.71
N ARG A 109 0.38 0.19 -16.36
CA ARG A 109 0.30 0.19 -17.84
C ARG A 109 0.94 1.42 -18.46
N ARG A 110 0.68 2.63 -17.93
CA ARG A 110 1.26 3.87 -18.48
C ARG A 110 2.77 3.91 -18.36
N THR A 111 3.32 3.38 -17.28
CA THR A 111 4.76 3.35 -17.01
C THR A 111 5.45 2.11 -17.57
N ALA A 112 4.71 1.18 -18.18
CA ALA A 112 5.18 -0.13 -18.57
C ALA A 112 5.87 -0.91 -17.43
N ALA A 113 5.53 -0.67 -16.18
CA ALA A 113 6.08 -1.37 -15.03
C ALA A 113 5.57 -2.82 -14.92
N GLN A 114 6.36 -3.69 -14.29
CA GLN A 114 5.84 -4.97 -13.81
C GLN A 114 4.81 -4.69 -12.71
N PHE A 115 3.66 -5.37 -12.75
CA PHE A 115 2.58 -5.10 -11.80
C PHE A 115 2.30 -6.30 -10.90
N HIS A 116 2.33 -6.08 -9.59
CA HIS A 116 2.05 -7.09 -8.58
C HIS A 116 0.98 -6.55 -7.63
N GLU A 117 -0.19 -7.21 -7.62
CA GLU A 117 -1.25 -6.95 -6.64
C GLU A 117 -1.17 -8.01 -5.54
N VAL A 118 -1.12 -7.55 -4.30
CA VAL A 118 -0.97 -8.40 -3.10
C VAL A 118 -2.06 -8.04 -2.10
N GLU A 119 -2.77 -9.03 -1.59
CA GLU A 119 -3.73 -8.86 -0.52
C GLU A 119 -3.23 -9.56 0.75
N LEU A 120 -3.08 -8.81 1.84
CA LEU A 120 -2.85 -9.39 3.15
C LEU A 120 -4.17 -9.53 3.90
N ILE A 121 -4.45 -10.75 4.33
CA ILE A 121 -5.58 -11.07 5.19
C ILE A 121 -5.10 -11.58 6.57
N CYS A 122 -5.99 -11.59 7.53
CA CYS A 122 -5.85 -12.33 8.79
C CYS A 122 -7.14 -13.14 8.93
N SER A 123 -7.07 -14.43 8.61
CA SER A 123 -8.23 -15.31 8.54
C SER A 123 -8.80 -15.70 9.90
N ASP A 124 -8.05 -15.49 11.00
CA ASP A 124 -8.53 -15.64 12.36
C ASP A 124 -9.16 -14.32 12.86
N PRO A 125 -10.49 -14.24 13.02
CA PRO A 125 -11.15 -13.02 13.46
C PRO A 125 -10.77 -12.57 14.87
N ALA A 126 -10.47 -13.52 15.78
CA ALA A 126 -10.09 -13.20 17.14
C ALA A 126 -8.68 -12.58 17.18
N GLU A 127 -7.75 -13.15 16.45
CA GLU A 127 -6.41 -12.59 16.29
C GLU A 127 -6.45 -11.23 15.59
N HIS A 128 -7.25 -11.09 14.54
CA HIS A 128 -7.39 -9.83 13.80
C HIS A 128 -7.96 -8.72 14.71
N ALA A 129 -9.02 -9.01 15.48
CA ALA A 129 -9.59 -8.09 16.45
C ALA A 129 -8.59 -7.69 17.54
N HIS A 130 -7.83 -8.67 18.06
CA HIS A 130 -6.77 -8.40 19.03
C HIS A 130 -5.69 -7.47 18.45
N ARG A 131 -5.20 -7.76 17.25
CA ARG A 131 -4.23 -6.90 16.56
C ARG A 131 -4.77 -5.49 16.31
N ALA A 132 -6.05 -5.35 15.93
CA ALA A 132 -6.68 -4.07 15.67
C ALA A 132 -6.73 -3.18 16.93
N THR A 133 -6.99 -3.78 18.10
CA THR A 133 -7.13 -3.07 19.38
C THR A 133 -5.82 -2.81 20.10
N THR A 134 -4.78 -3.61 19.85
CA THR A 134 -3.48 -3.51 20.55
C THR A 134 -2.37 -2.83 19.76
N ARG A 135 -2.56 -2.62 18.43
CA ARG A 135 -1.53 -2.01 17.59
C ARG A 135 -1.20 -0.58 18.02
N THR A 136 0.06 -0.22 17.92
CA THR A 136 0.52 1.16 18.02
C THR A 136 0.60 1.80 16.64
N VAL A 137 0.35 3.11 16.57
CA VAL A 137 0.46 3.88 15.33
C VAL A 137 1.82 4.53 15.26
N ASP A 138 2.44 4.43 14.12
CA ASP A 138 3.71 5.08 13.82
C ASP A 138 3.55 6.37 13.01
N ILE A 139 2.32 6.75 12.65
CA ILE A 139 1.97 8.02 12.02
C ILE A 139 1.36 8.92 13.11
N PRO A 140 2.04 10.02 13.49
CA PRO A 140 1.52 10.91 14.52
C PRO A 140 0.15 11.47 14.17
N GLY A 141 -0.81 11.36 15.11
CA GLY A 141 -2.15 11.92 14.96
C GLY A 141 -3.10 11.13 14.05
N LEU A 142 -2.68 10.00 13.48
CA LEU A 142 -3.58 9.17 12.68
C LEU A 142 -4.64 8.52 13.57
N PRO A 143 -5.94 8.80 13.35
CA PRO A 143 -7.00 8.11 14.07
C PRO A 143 -7.06 6.64 13.65
N LEU A 144 -7.13 5.73 14.65
CA LEU A 144 -7.30 4.32 14.38
C LEU A 144 -8.77 3.97 14.21
N PRO A 145 -9.15 3.20 13.18
CA PRO A 145 -10.49 2.64 13.08
C PRO A 145 -10.72 1.65 14.23
N THR A 146 -11.94 1.62 14.74
CA THR A 146 -12.40 0.60 15.67
C THR A 146 -12.50 -0.76 14.96
N TRP A 147 -12.64 -1.84 15.74
CA TRP A 147 -12.90 -3.17 15.15
C TRP A 147 -14.20 -3.18 14.32
N GLN A 148 -15.22 -2.48 14.78
CA GLN A 148 -16.47 -2.34 14.04
C GLN A 148 -16.26 -1.63 12.70
N ASP A 149 -15.53 -0.51 12.66
CA ASP A 149 -15.21 0.20 11.42
C ASP A 149 -14.43 -0.67 10.42
N ILE A 150 -13.63 -1.61 10.93
CA ILE A 150 -12.86 -2.55 10.09
C ILE A 150 -13.79 -3.60 9.48
N THR A 151 -14.68 -4.19 10.28
CA THR A 151 -15.57 -5.29 9.85
C THR A 151 -16.72 -4.81 8.97
N GLU A 152 -17.18 -3.59 9.16
CA GLU A 152 -18.26 -2.97 8.39
C GLU A 152 -17.76 -2.19 7.16
N ARG A 153 -16.44 -2.14 6.96
CA ARG A 153 -15.86 -1.43 5.82
C ARG A 153 -16.31 -2.04 4.51
N ASP A 154 -16.75 -1.20 3.59
CA ASP A 154 -16.98 -1.62 2.21
C ASP A 154 -15.66 -2.08 1.58
N TYR A 155 -15.57 -3.38 1.34
CA TYR A 155 -14.41 -4.04 0.77
C TYR A 155 -14.88 -4.97 -0.35
N ALA A 156 -14.85 -4.46 -1.57
CA ALA A 156 -15.33 -5.18 -2.75
C ALA A 156 -14.52 -6.47 -2.98
N PRO A 157 -15.16 -7.58 -3.34
CA PRO A 157 -14.46 -8.79 -3.75
C PRO A 157 -13.44 -8.49 -4.86
N TRP A 158 -12.35 -9.24 -4.88
CA TRP A 158 -11.39 -9.15 -5.97
C TRP A 158 -11.97 -9.78 -7.24
N ASP A 159 -11.81 -9.11 -8.36
CA ASP A 159 -12.34 -9.51 -9.69
C ASP A 159 -11.23 -9.95 -10.65
N ARG A 160 -10.00 -10.09 -10.15
CA ARG A 160 -8.82 -10.46 -10.93
C ARG A 160 -7.84 -11.31 -10.12
N PRO A 161 -6.95 -12.07 -10.79
CA PRO A 161 -5.87 -12.79 -10.12
C PRO A 161 -4.95 -11.83 -9.35
N HIS A 162 -4.66 -12.16 -8.11
CA HIS A 162 -3.74 -11.44 -7.23
C HIS A 162 -3.11 -12.42 -6.23
N LEU A 163 -2.03 -12.02 -5.57
CA LEU A 163 -1.42 -12.82 -4.52
C LEU A 163 -2.14 -12.57 -3.20
N THR A 164 -2.70 -13.60 -2.60
CA THR A 164 -3.28 -13.52 -1.25
C THR A 164 -2.36 -14.19 -0.24
N LEU A 165 -2.00 -13.47 0.82
CA LEU A 165 -1.18 -13.97 1.91
C LEU A 165 -1.94 -13.85 3.23
N ASP A 166 -2.12 -14.99 3.91
CA ASP A 166 -2.75 -15.04 5.22
C ASP A 166 -1.68 -14.92 6.32
N THR A 167 -1.88 -13.96 7.22
CA THR A 167 -0.96 -13.66 8.32
C THR A 167 -1.39 -14.28 9.66
N ALA A 168 -2.57 -14.93 9.72
CA ALA A 168 -3.05 -15.55 10.95
C ALA A 168 -2.11 -16.66 11.43
N GLY A 169 -1.77 -16.65 12.71
CA GLY A 169 -0.89 -17.64 13.34
C GLY A 169 0.57 -17.62 12.84
N LYS A 170 0.96 -16.65 12.02
CA LYS A 170 2.30 -16.59 11.44
C LYS A 170 3.12 -15.42 12.00
N PRO A 171 4.41 -15.60 12.29
CA PRO A 171 5.30 -14.50 12.60
C PRO A 171 5.54 -13.65 11.34
N PRO A 172 5.77 -12.33 11.47
CA PRO A 172 5.94 -11.43 10.33
C PRO A 172 7.03 -11.89 9.34
N ASP A 173 8.15 -12.44 9.82
CA ASP A 173 9.26 -12.88 8.97
C ASP A 173 8.87 -13.99 7.98
N HIS A 174 7.88 -14.82 8.34
CA HIS A 174 7.35 -15.85 7.44
C HIS A 174 6.70 -15.17 6.22
N THR A 175 5.76 -14.25 6.44
CA THR A 175 5.05 -13.53 5.37
C THR A 175 6.00 -12.64 4.56
N ILE A 176 6.99 -12.01 5.20
CA ILE A 176 8.03 -11.24 4.52
C ILE A 176 8.83 -12.12 3.55
N THR A 177 9.20 -13.30 3.97
CA THR A 177 9.94 -14.25 3.13
C THR A 177 9.08 -14.78 1.99
N GLU A 178 7.85 -15.17 2.28
CA GLU A 178 6.88 -15.65 1.31
C GLU A 178 6.63 -14.61 0.22
N LEU A 179 6.37 -13.35 0.60
CA LEU A 179 6.17 -12.26 -0.35
C LEU A 179 7.42 -11.96 -1.17
N SER A 180 8.59 -11.91 -0.53
CA SER A 180 9.86 -11.65 -1.23
C SER A 180 10.14 -12.69 -2.31
N ASN A 181 9.88 -13.97 -2.00
CA ASN A 181 10.05 -15.06 -2.94
C ASN A 181 9.03 -15.02 -4.10
N ALA A 182 7.77 -14.68 -3.79
CA ALA A 182 6.71 -14.59 -4.78
C ALA A 182 6.93 -13.45 -5.78
N LEU A 183 7.52 -12.33 -5.34
CA LEU A 183 7.82 -11.20 -6.22
C LEU A 183 8.98 -11.49 -7.17
N ALA A 184 9.93 -12.34 -6.78
CA ALA A 184 11.13 -12.71 -7.58
C ALA A 184 11.87 -11.49 -8.18
N LEU A 185 11.73 -10.31 -7.57
CA LEU A 185 12.39 -9.09 -8.01
C LEU A 185 13.83 -9.09 -7.48
N THR A 186 14.77 -8.85 -8.38
CA THR A 186 16.18 -8.61 -8.03
C THR A 186 16.40 -7.11 -7.78
N PRO A 187 17.19 -6.75 -6.77
CA PRO A 187 17.55 -5.36 -6.49
C PRO A 187 18.26 -4.67 -7.66
#